data_a2a11d7815eea223aed4af99c7432f4e
#
_entry.id   a2a11d7815eea223aed4af99c7432f4e
#
_cell.length_a   1.000
_cell.length_b   1.000
_cell.length_c   1.000
_cell.angle_alpha   90.00
_cell.angle_beta   90.00
_cell.angle_gamma   90.00
#
_symmetry.space_group_name_H-M   'P 1'
#
loop_
_entity.id
_entity.type
_entity.pdbx_description
1 polymer ?
#
loop_
_entity_poly.entity_id
_entity_poly.type
_entity_poly.pdbx_seq_one_letter_code
_entity_poly.pdbx_strand_id
1 'polypeptide(L)'
;MKKLFLICAALMLSCAMGTAQNTKFGKPSQLDWSMVGWSEAPDAEAIVLCKTLNVEYELQSDFKSYDNSTSELSAESVAYGGAGINKFISEDKITMTYSVKMRTKILKDSGAKYANLDIVYYWEEKDRTHSDDISSLSIVVFDNSTGKVKKRKLNSSCWTEERLDANYMVRHIRVADVKAGDIIEYQYDLTSRRATFLYDWQVQEDIPVLYTKCEMNIPAFLTFNMSVPVHPFVKSKVEEASVTLPQEISDLQAPKKVKSNYYTIESRDMLPKALDLQRRQSETPAATVGGEGDFEALK
;
A
#
# COMPACT_ATOMS: atom_id res chain seq x y z
N MET A 1 -26.23 32.85 30.42
CA MET A 1 -25.33 31.73 30.84
C MET A 1 -25.47 30.43 30.02
N LYS A 2 -26.30 30.37 28.96
CA LYS A 2 -26.44 29.13 28.12
C LYS A 2 -25.64 29.11 26.80
N LYS A 3 -24.96 30.20 26.45
CA LYS A 3 -24.15 30.28 25.21
C LYS A 3 -22.66 29.96 25.37
N LEU A 4 -22.17 29.79 26.60
CA LEU A 4 -20.75 29.49 26.87
C LEU A 4 -20.45 28.01 26.88
N PHE A 5 -21.44 27.13 26.94
CA PHE A 5 -21.26 25.68 26.98
C PHE A 5 -21.09 25.00 25.60
N LEU A 6 -21.48 25.69 24.51
CA LEU A 6 -21.37 25.12 23.16
C LEU A 6 -19.97 25.30 22.53
N ILE A 7 -19.18 26.25 23.01
CA ILE A 7 -17.83 26.52 22.47
C ILE A 7 -16.78 25.57 23.08
N CYS A 8 -16.99 25.09 24.32
CA CYS A 8 -16.07 24.13 24.94
C CYS A 8 -16.19 22.69 24.40
N ALA A 9 -17.30 22.31 23.78
CA ALA A 9 -17.47 20.98 23.19
C ALA A 9 -16.73 20.80 21.85
N ALA A 10 -16.47 21.90 21.13
CA ALA A 10 -15.76 21.86 19.86
C ALA A 10 -14.22 21.81 20.02
N LEU A 11 -13.69 22.20 21.19
CA LEU A 11 -12.25 22.24 21.45
C LEU A 11 -11.67 20.96 22.10
N MET A 12 -12.52 20.00 22.47
CA MET A 12 -12.05 18.74 23.10
C MET A 12 -11.90 17.58 22.14
N LEU A 13 -12.12 17.75 20.83
CA LEU A 13 -11.97 16.68 19.84
C LEU A 13 -10.54 16.57 19.26
N SER A 14 -9.62 17.45 19.65
CA SER A 14 -8.25 17.46 19.08
C SER A 14 -7.20 16.66 19.86
N CYS A 15 -7.54 16.03 20.97
CA CYS A 15 -6.55 15.36 21.84
C CYS A 15 -6.67 13.83 21.98
N ALA A 16 -7.40 13.13 21.11
CA ALA A 16 -7.57 11.68 21.23
C ALA A 16 -7.12 10.91 19.98
N MET A 17 -5.94 11.25 19.42
CA MET A 17 -5.39 10.51 18.26
C MET A 17 -4.33 9.48 18.66
N GLY A 18 -4.56 8.76 19.76
CA GLY A 18 -3.78 7.57 20.15
C GLY A 18 -4.47 6.25 19.87
N THR A 19 -5.68 6.25 19.31
CA THR A 19 -6.40 5.01 18.99
C THR A 19 -5.88 4.43 17.69
N ALA A 20 -5.49 3.15 17.72
CA ALA A 20 -5.10 2.41 16.51
C ALA A 20 -6.22 2.55 15.45
N GLN A 21 -5.86 3.00 14.25
CA GLN A 21 -6.81 3.12 13.14
C GLN A 21 -7.42 1.75 12.83
N ASN A 22 -8.74 1.69 12.73
CA ASN A 22 -9.42 0.44 12.37
C ASN A 22 -9.24 0.15 10.88
N THR A 23 -8.35 -0.79 10.55
CA THR A 23 -8.08 -1.25 9.18
C THR A 23 -8.90 -2.48 8.77
N LYS A 24 -9.83 -2.94 9.64
CA LYS A 24 -10.63 -4.14 9.37
C LYS A 24 -11.65 -3.89 8.27
N PHE A 25 -11.54 -4.61 7.15
CA PHE A 25 -12.47 -4.53 6.04
C PHE A 25 -13.91 -4.88 6.44
N GLY A 26 -14.88 -4.18 5.87
CA GLY A 26 -16.31 -4.42 6.06
C GLY A 26 -16.89 -3.86 7.36
N LYS A 27 -16.10 -3.11 8.14
CA LYS A 27 -16.50 -2.60 9.46
C LYS A 27 -15.97 -1.18 9.71
N PRO A 28 -16.51 -0.14 9.04
CA PRO A 28 -16.22 1.24 9.39
C PRO A 28 -16.50 1.50 10.86
N SER A 29 -15.61 2.22 11.53
CA SER A 29 -15.73 2.58 12.94
C SER A 29 -16.66 3.77 13.14
N GLN A 30 -17.07 4.03 14.38
CA GLN A 30 -17.82 5.24 14.71
C GLN A 30 -17.04 6.51 14.37
N LEU A 31 -15.71 6.48 14.52
CA LEU A 31 -14.83 7.59 14.16
C LEU A 31 -14.84 7.84 12.65
N ASP A 32 -14.85 6.79 11.82
CA ASP A 32 -14.96 6.91 10.36
C ASP A 32 -16.28 7.61 9.97
N TRP A 33 -17.37 7.28 10.65
CA TRP A 33 -18.68 7.91 10.42
C TRP A 33 -18.72 9.36 10.88
N SER A 34 -18.07 9.71 11.97
CA SER A 34 -18.06 11.08 12.50
C SER A 34 -17.19 12.04 11.73
N MET A 35 -16.33 11.54 10.83
CA MET A 35 -15.46 12.36 9.98
C MET A 35 -16.29 13.13 8.95
N VAL A 36 -16.46 14.44 9.14
CA VAL A 36 -17.25 15.33 8.26
C VAL A 36 -16.37 16.32 7.50
N GLY A 37 -15.08 16.34 7.78
CA GLY A 37 -14.09 17.22 7.18
C GLY A 37 -12.79 17.16 7.96
N TRP A 38 -11.78 17.83 7.47
CA TRP A 38 -10.48 17.94 8.15
C TRP A 38 -10.01 19.40 8.14
N SER A 39 -9.70 19.93 9.32
CA SER A 39 -9.33 21.35 9.49
C SER A 39 -8.12 21.79 8.67
N GLU A 40 -7.15 20.87 8.50
CA GLU A 40 -5.94 21.10 7.71
C GLU A 40 -6.20 21.13 6.20
N ALA A 41 -7.33 20.57 5.74
CA ALA A 41 -7.75 20.55 4.36
C ALA A 41 -9.28 20.75 4.24
N PRO A 42 -9.80 21.95 4.56
CA PRO A 42 -11.25 22.22 4.68
C PRO A 42 -11.99 22.06 3.35
N ASP A 43 -11.28 22.22 2.24
CA ASP A 43 -11.85 22.07 0.90
C ASP A 43 -11.83 20.65 0.35
N ALA A 44 -11.29 19.69 1.09
CA ALA A 44 -11.24 18.31 0.67
C ALA A 44 -12.62 17.77 0.26
N GLU A 45 -12.68 17.11 -0.88
CA GLU A 45 -13.91 16.51 -1.43
C GLU A 45 -14.12 15.09 -0.91
N ALA A 46 -13.02 14.42 -0.56
CA ALA A 46 -12.97 13.08 0.01
C ALA A 46 -11.74 12.94 0.91
N ILE A 47 -11.66 11.88 1.69
CA ILE A 47 -10.54 11.59 2.58
C ILE A 47 -10.31 10.08 2.63
N VAL A 48 -9.04 9.66 2.46
CA VAL A 48 -8.64 8.28 2.71
C VAL A 48 -8.52 8.07 4.22
N LEU A 49 -9.44 7.31 4.79
CA LEU A 49 -9.46 7.01 6.23
C LEU A 49 -8.35 6.03 6.60
N CYS A 50 -8.16 4.98 5.78
CA CYS A 50 -7.04 4.07 5.92
C CYS A 50 -6.71 3.40 4.58
N LYS A 51 -5.43 3.10 4.39
CA LYS A 51 -4.89 2.38 3.24
C LYS A 51 -3.78 1.47 3.71
N THR A 52 -3.85 0.16 3.42
CA THR A 52 -2.84 -0.80 3.85
C THR A 52 -2.41 -1.67 2.70
N LEU A 53 -1.11 -1.97 2.67
CA LEU A 53 -0.49 -2.96 1.79
C LEU A 53 0.27 -3.96 2.65
N ASN A 54 0.09 -5.25 2.37
CA ASN A 54 0.96 -6.31 2.87
C ASN A 54 1.54 -7.06 1.67
N VAL A 55 2.86 -7.24 1.64
CA VAL A 55 3.56 -8.00 0.60
C VAL A 55 4.19 -9.23 1.23
N GLU A 56 3.74 -10.38 0.77
CA GLU A 56 4.22 -11.68 1.21
C GLU A 56 4.86 -12.43 0.05
N TYR A 57 5.96 -13.12 0.34
CA TYR A 57 6.68 -13.97 -0.59
C TYR A 57 6.41 -15.42 -0.27
N GLU A 58 6.01 -16.17 -1.29
CA GLU A 58 5.83 -17.62 -1.24
C GLU A 58 6.73 -18.28 -2.27
N LEU A 59 7.36 -19.37 -1.86
CA LEU A 59 8.11 -20.24 -2.76
C LEU A 59 7.20 -21.34 -3.25
N GLN A 60 7.13 -21.55 -4.57
CA GLN A 60 6.28 -22.59 -5.14
C GLN A 60 6.90 -23.99 -4.99
N SER A 61 6.07 -24.99 -4.72
CA SER A 61 6.44 -26.35 -4.39
C SER A 61 6.88 -27.24 -5.57
N ASP A 62 6.77 -26.79 -6.81
CA ASP A 62 7.10 -27.59 -8.01
C ASP A 62 8.61 -27.77 -8.25
N PHE A 63 9.36 -27.99 -7.18
CA PHE A 63 10.81 -28.27 -7.22
C PHE A 63 11.11 -29.72 -7.67
N LYS A 64 10.34 -30.28 -8.57
CA LYS A 64 10.48 -31.69 -9.02
C LYS A 64 11.70 -32.00 -9.86
N SER A 65 12.55 -31.03 -10.21
CA SER A 65 13.67 -31.26 -11.13
C SER A 65 15.03 -30.87 -10.59
N TYR A 66 15.27 -31.06 -9.30
CA TYR A 66 16.63 -30.92 -8.80
C TYR A 66 17.37 -32.24 -8.96
N ASP A 67 18.31 -32.27 -9.88
CA ASP A 67 19.24 -33.35 -10.02
C ASP A 67 20.18 -33.40 -8.80
N ASN A 68 20.11 -34.48 -8.04
CA ASN A 68 20.93 -34.75 -6.85
C ASN A 68 22.45 -34.82 -7.13
N SER A 69 22.92 -34.48 -8.34
CA SER A 69 24.33 -34.59 -8.75
C SER A 69 25.25 -33.47 -8.20
N THR A 70 24.71 -32.44 -7.51
CA THR A 70 25.53 -31.39 -6.90
C THR A 70 25.35 -31.36 -5.38
N SER A 71 26.04 -32.30 -4.73
CA SER A 71 25.92 -32.66 -3.32
C SER A 71 26.61 -31.73 -2.31
N GLU A 72 26.98 -30.50 -2.66
CA GLU A 72 27.72 -29.63 -1.74
C GLU A 72 27.04 -28.27 -1.47
N LEU A 73 25.84 -28.31 -0.91
CA LEU A 73 25.31 -27.14 -0.27
C LEU A 73 25.23 -27.35 1.23
N SER A 74 26.11 -26.69 1.92
CA SER A 74 26.01 -26.64 3.36
C SER A 74 24.72 -25.89 3.76
N ALA A 75 24.02 -26.36 4.78
CA ALA A 75 22.87 -25.69 5.37
C ALA A 75 23.15 -24.20 5.70
N GLU A 76 24.42 -23.85 5.91
CA GLU A 76 24.90 -22.48 6.12
C GLU A 76 24.76 -21.60 4.88
N SER A 77 25.08 -22.07 3.69
CA SER A 77 24.97 -21.25 2.46
C SER A 77 23.52 -20.91 2.11
N VAL A 78 22.59 -21.79 2.46
CA VAL A 78 21.16 -21.55 2.31
C VAL A 78 20.63 -20.60 3.41
N ALA A 79 21.15 -20.73 4.65
CA ALA A 79 20.70 -19.91 5.78
C ALA A 79 21.14 -18.44 5.70
N TYR A 80 22.27 -18.15 5.05
CA TYR A 80 22.86 -16.81 5.01
C TYR A 80 22.58 -16.03 3.72
N GLY A 81 21.72 -16.54 2.82
CA GLY A 81 21.40 -15.82 1.58
C GLY A 81 22.59 -15.68 0.62
N GLY A 82 23.59 -16.53 0.76
CA GLY A 82 24.74 -16.54 -0.15
C GLY A 82 24.34 -16.93 -1.57
N ALA A 83 25.25 -16.71 -2.54
CA ALA A 83 25.08 -16.99 -3.97
C ALA A 83 24.61 -18.43 -4.31
N GLY A 84 24.56 -19.32 -3.30
CA GLY A 84 24.04 -20.68 -3.40
C GLY A 84 22.52 -20.77 -3.55
N ILE A 85 21.71 -19.90 -2.92
CA ILE A 85 20.23 -19.96 -3.04
C ILE A 85 19.78 -19.68 -4.47
N ASN A 86 20.41 -18.73 -5.15
CA ASN A 86 20.07 -18.39 -6.54
C ASN A 86 20.24 -19.58 -7.53
N LYS A 87 20.93 -20.64 -7.14
CA LYS A 87 21.01 -21.87 -7.92
C LYS A 87 19.80 -22.81 -7.71
N PHE A 88 19.04 -22.60 -6.63
CA PHE A 88 17.96 -23.49 -6.23
C PHE A 88 16.58 -22.90 -6.41
N ILE A 89 16.46 -21.57 -6.33
CA ILE A 89 15.20 -20.86 -6.43
C ILE A 89 15.31 -19.98 -7.66
N SER A 90 14.79 -20.47 -8.79
CA SER A 90 14.60 -19.62 -9.95
C SER A 90 13.50 -18.61 -9.68
N GLU A 91 13.59 -17.41 -10.26
CA GLU A 91 12.65 -16.31 -10.04
C GLU A 91 11.19 -16.71 -10.34
N ASP A 92 10.98 -17.57 -11.34
CA ASP A 92 9.68 -18.11 -11.73
C ASP A 92 9.01 -19.03 -10.67
N LYS A 93 9.76 -19.43 -9.64
CA LYS A 93 9.27 -20.22 -8.49
C LYS A 93 8.93 -19.39 -7.26
N ILE A 94 9.12 -18.11 -7.33
CA ILE A 94 8.77 -17.17 -6.26
C ILE A 94 7.49 -16.45 -6.65
N THR A 95 6.51 -16.47 -5.76
CA THR A 95 5.28 -15.72 -5.93
C THR A 95 5.21 -14.63 -4.87
N MET A 96 4.83 -13.43 -5.28
CA MET A 96 4.52 -12.32 -4.37
C MET A 96 3.02 -12.09 -4.36
N THR A 97 2.45 -11.90 -3.18
CA THR A 97 1.07 -11.47 -3.00
C THR A 97 1.03 -10.10 -2.36
N TYR A 98 0.42 -9.15 -3.06
CA TYR A 98 0.12 -7.80 -2.59
C TYR A 98 -1.31 -7.77 -2.10
N SER A 99 -1.52 -7.79 -0.78
CA SER A 99 -2.85 -7.66 -0.18
C SER A 99 -3.14 -6.19 0.12
N VAL A 100 -4.06 -5.59 -0.63
CA VAL A 100 -4.42 -4.18 -0.54
C VAL A 100 -5.79 -4.01 0.11
N LYS A 101 -5.89 -3.06 1.05
CA LYS A 101 -7.16 -2.59 1.61
C LYS A 101 -7.16 -1.08 1.64
N MET A 102 -8.28 -0.48 1.27
CA MET A 102 -8.46 0.97 1.29
C MET A 102 -9.89 1.31 1.72
N ARG A 103 -10.01 2.36 2.53
CA ARG A 103 -11.28 2.95 2.96
C ARG A 103 -11.25 4.43 2.70
N THR A 104 -12.18 4.91 1.89
CA THR A 104 -12.32 6.33 1.53
C THR A 104 -13.70 6.82 1.95
N LYS A 105 -13.76 8.00 2.55
CA LYS A 105 -15.00 8.70 2.84
C LYS A 105 -15.19 9.85 1.88
N ILE A 106 -16.38 9.96 1.32
CA ILE A 106 -16.82 11.07 0.48
C ILE A 106 -17.35 12.19 1.38
N LEU A 107 -16.77 13.37 1.26
CA LEU A 107 -17.12 14.54 2.08
C LEU A 107 -18.08 15.46 1.35
N LYS A 108 -17.97 15.56 0.03
CA LYS A 108 -18.82 16.37 -0.85
C LYS A 108 -19.27 15.52 -2.04
N ASP A 109 -20.38 15.83 -2.68
CA ASP A 109 -20.85 15.08 -3.85
C ASP A 109 -19.86 15.14 -5.03
N SER A 110 -19.14 16.24 -5.17
CA SER A 110 -18.01 16.37 -6.14
C SER A 110 -16.87 15.38 -5.90
N GLY A 111 -16.78 14.84 -4.68
CA GLY A 111 -15.81 13.81 -4.29
C GLY A 111 -16.15 12.39 -4.75
N ALA A 112 -17.30 12.16 -5.37
CA ALA A 112 -17.72 10.83 -5.84
C ALA A 112 -16.69 10.19 -6.80
N LYS A 113 -15.89 10.99 -7.52
CA LYS A 113 -14.77 10.53 -8.39
C LYS A 113 -13.72 9.72 -7.62
N TYR A 114 -13.50 10.00 -6.33
CA TYR A 114 -12.53 9.28 -5.48
C TYR A 114 -13.05 7.91 -4.98
N ALA A 115 -14.28 7.55 -5.34
CA ALA A 115 -14.78 6.20 -5.22
C ALA A 115 -14.34 5.29 -6.39
N ASN A 116 -13.68 5.82 -7.40
CA ASN A 116 -13.13 5.04 -8.50
C ASN A 116 -11.70 4.60 -8.17
N LEU A 117 -11.30 3.47 -8.73
CA LEU A 117 -9.96 2.92 -8.55
C LEU A 117 -9.46 2.34 -9.88
N ASP A 118 -8.21 2.61 -10.20
CA ASP A 118 -7.51 1.99 -11.32
C ASP A 118 -6.38 1.12 -10.77
N ILE A 119 -6.40 -0.18 -11.12
CA ILE A 119 -5.38 -1.13 -10.71
C ILE A 119 -4.57 -1.49 -11.94
N VAL A 120 -3.33 -1.01 -12.00
CA VAL A 120 -2.37 -1.36 -13.05
C VAL A 120 -1.64 -2.63 -12.65
N TYR A 121 -1.51 -3.57 -13.58
CA TYR A 121 -0.86 -4.84 -13.35
C TYR A 121 -0.11 -5.32 -14.60
N TYR A 122 0.93 -6.12 -14.39
CA TYR A 122 1.73 -6.66 -15.47
C TYR A 122 0.96 -7.72 -16.26
N TRP A 123 1.12 -7.68 -17.57
CA TRP A 123 0.48 -8.61 -18.48
C TRP A 123 1.43 -9.01 -19.60
N GLU A 124 1.62 -10.31 -19.77
CA GLU A 124 2.40 -10.86 -20.87
C GLU A 124 1.50 -11.66 -21.81
N GLU A 125 1.39 -11.18 -23.06
CA GLU A 125 0.48 -11.79 -24.04
C GLU A 125 0.90 -13.19 -24.45
N LYS A 126 2.22 -13.43 -24.57
CA LYS A 126 2.77 -14.70 -25.04
C LYS A 126 2.83 -15.77 -23.96
N ASP A 127 3.07 -15.36 -22.73
CA ASP A 127 3.16 -16.27 -21.59
C ASP A 127 2.39 -15.73 -20.39
N ARG A 128 1.12 -16.07 -20.33
CA ARG A 128 0.23 -15.64 -19.24
C ARG A 128 0.63 -16.19 -17.88
N THR A 129 1.49 -17.18 -17.82
CA THR A 129 1.95 -17.75 -16.54
C THR A 129 2.81 -16.76 -15.75
N HIS A 130 3.40 -15.77 -16.44
CA HIS A 130 4.17 -14.69 -15.85
C HIS A 130 3.36 -13.42 -15.62
N SER A 131 2.13 -13.36 -16.14
CA SER A 131 1.23 -12.22 -15.89
C SER A 131 0.80 -12.19 -14.43
N ASP A 132 0.57 -10.97 -13.93
CA ASP A 132 -0.05 -10.79 -12.63
C ASP A 132 -1.52 -11.20 -12.65
N ASP A 133 -2.05 -11.59 -11.51
CA ASP A 133 -3.46 -11.92 -11.32
C ASP A 133 -4.07 -11.10 -10.19
N ILE A 134 -5.25 -10.52 -10.44
CA ILE A 134 -6.03 -9.81 -9.42
C ILE A 134 -7.15 -10.70 -8.95
N SER A 135 -7.03 -11.18 -7.72
CA SER A 135 -8.00 -12.04 -7.04
C SER A 135 -8.62 -11.35 -5.82
N SER A 136 -9.57 -12.03 -5.20
CA SER A 136 -10.21 -11.59 -3.93
C SER A 136 -10.79 -10.17 -3.96
N LEU A 137 -11.06 -9.60 -5.16
CA LEU A 137 -11.57 -8.24 -5.30
C LEU A 137 -12.95 -8.12 -4.66
N SER A 138 -13.04 -7.28 -3.65
CA SER A 138 -14.28 -6.96 -2.95
C SER A 138 -14.42 -5.45 -2.80
N ILE A 139 -15.58 -4.92 -3.21
CA ILE A 139 -15.88 -3.50 -3.18
C ILE A 139 -17.20 -3.33 -2.44
N VAL A 140 -17.22 -2.47 -1.43
CA VAL A 140 -18.40 -2.23 -0.61
C VAL A 140 -18.62 -0.73 -0.44
N VAL A 141 -19.82 -0.27 -0.75
CA VAL A 141 -20.29 1.08 -0.43
C VAL A 141 -21.17 1.00 0.81
N PHE A 142 -20.90 1.84 1.78
CA PHE A 142 -21.67 2.00 3.00
C PHE A 142 -22.37 3.35 2.98
N ASP A 143 -23.68 3.34 3.09
CA ASP A 143 -24.55 4.51 3.21
C ASP A 143 -25.19 4.54 4.62
N ASN A 144 -25.04 5.65 5.33
CA ASN A 144 -25.64 5.86 6.65
C ASN A 144 -26.61 7.06 6.66
N SER A 145 -27.08 7.51 5.51
CA SER A 145 -27.96 8.69 5.38
C SER A 145 -29.28 8.58 6.13
N THR A 146 -29.76 7.37 6.41
CA THR A 146 -31.01 7.11 7.13
C THR A 146 -30.82 6.76 8.61
N GLY A 147 -29.60 6.89 9.15
CA GLY A 147 -29.25 6.47 10.51
C GLY A 147 -29.08 4.96 10.67
N LYS A 148 -29.32 4.18 9.61
CA LYS A 148 -29.00 2.74 9.55
C LYS A 148 -28.02 2.49 8.43
N VAL A 149 -26.89 1.88 8.75
CA VAL A 149 -25.87 1.55 7.76
C VAL A 149 -26.41 0.52 6.77
N LYS A 150 -26.50 0.93 5.52
CA LYS A 150 -26.78 0.06 4.37
C LYS A 150 -25.47 -0.31 3.70
N LYS A 151 -25.34 -1.58 3.32
CA LYS A 151 -24.16 -2.10 2.59
C LYS A 151 -24.57 -2.47 1.18
N ARG A 152 -23.87 -1.93 0.19
CA ARG A 152 -24.00 -2.31 -1.21
C ARG A 152 -22.67 -2.93 -1.66
N LYS A 153 -22.64 -4.26 -1.79
CA LYS A 153 -21.51 -4.97 -2.36
C LYS A 153 -21.62 -4.91 -3.88
N LEU A 154 -20.52 -4.53 -4.54
CA LEU A 154 -20.44 -4.45 -5.99
C LEU A 154 -19.97 -5.78 -6.58
N ASN A 155 -20.38 -6.04 -7.80
CA ASN A 155 -20.00 -7.21 -8.60
C ASN A 155 -19.14 -6.82 -9.79
N SER A 156 -18.83 -7.77 -10.66
CA SER A 156 -17.96 -7.60 -11.83
C SER A 156 -18.45 -6.58 -12.86
N SER A 157 -19.71 -6.16 -12.81
CA SER A 157 -20.22 -5.15 -13.74
C SER A 157 -19.68 -3.74 -13.49
N CYS A 158 -19.02 -3.50 -12.35
CA CYS A 158 -18.46 -2.19 -12.02
C CYS A 158 -17.01 -2.01 -12.47
N TRP A 159 -16.39 -2.99 -13.14
CA TRP A 159 -15.05 -2.83 -13.67
C TRP A 159 -14.91 -3.29 -15.12
N THR A 160 -13.98 -2.68 -15.81
CA THR A 160 -13.53 -3.04 -17.16
C THR A 160 -12.02 -3.17 -17.17
N GLU A 161 -11.49 -3.86 -18.15
CA GLU A 161 -10.04 -3.97 -18.36
C GLU A 161 -9.64 -3.33 -19.67
N GLU A 162 -8.54 -2.61 -19.65
CA GLU A 162 -7.96 -1.95 -20.80
C GLU A 162 -6.45 -2.23 -20.85
N ARG A 163 -5.92 -2.36 -22.07
CA ARG A 163 -4.49 -2.50 -22.31
C ARG A 163 -3.84 -1.10 -22.31
N LEU A 164 -2.90 -0.86 -21.42
CA LEU A 164 -2.15 0.39 -21.39
C LEU A 164 -1.01 0.41 -22.40
N ASP A 165 -0.25 -0.69 -22.48
CA ASP A 165 0.88 -0.84 -23.40
C ASP A 165 1.18 -2.33 -23.67
N ALA A 166 2.40 -2.63 -24.13
CA ALA A 166 2.79 -4.01 -24.46
C ALA A 166 2.79 -4.94 -23.25
N ASN A 167 3.03 -4.43 -22.03
CA ASN A 167 3.32 -5.20 -20.83
C ASN A 167 2.40 -4.89 -19.65
N TYR A 168 1.45 -3.96 -19.80
CA TYR A 168 0.59 -3.55 -18.69
C TYR A 168 -0.88 -3.47 -19.10
N MET A 169 -1.72 -3.94 -18.22
CA MET A 169 -3.17 -3.79 -18.24
C MET A 169 -3.60 -2.89 -17.08
N VAL A 170 -4.76 -2.30 -17.21
CA VAL A 170 -5.44 -1.59 -16.13
C VAL A 170 -6.84 -2.13 -15.94
N ARG A 171 -7.22 -2.39 -14.70
CA ARG A 171 -8.61 -2.66 -14.30
C ARG A 171 -9.21 -1.39 -13.76
N HIS A 172 -10.13 -0.83 -14.52
CA HIS A 172 -10.89 0.35 -14.16
C HIS A 172 -12.10 -0.03 -13.32
N ILE A 173 -12.13 0.38 -12.07
CA ILE A 173 -13.27 0.21 -11.17
C ILE A 173 -14.03 1.53 -11.13
N ARG A 174 -15.31 1.49 -11.47
CA ARG A 174 -16.20 2.66 -11.52
C ARG A 174 -17.40 2.42 -10.61
N VAL A 175 -17.52 3.24 -9.57
CA VAL A 175 -18.54 3.08 -8.53
C VAL A 175 -19.63 4.13 -8.72
N ALA A 176 -20.76 3.69 -9.24
CA ALA A 176 -21.92 4.57 -9.42
C ALA A 176 -22.67 4.83 -8.10
N ASP A 177 -23.51 5.86 -8.11
CA ASP A 177 -24.46 6.19 -7.03
C ASP A 177 -23.77 6.38 -5.67
N VAL A 178 -22.67 7.14 -5.68
CA VAL A 178 -21.93 7.55 -4.49
C VAL A 178 -22.20 9.03 -4.20
N LYS A 179 -22.43 9.36 -2.95
CA LYS A 179 -22.77 10.71 -2.48
C LYS A 179 -21.98 11.10 -1.24
N ALA A 180 -22.07 12.35 -0.86
CA ALA A 180 -21.50 12.85 0.39
C ALA A 180 -21.98 12.03 1.60
N GLY A 181 -21.06 11.69 2.50
CA GLY A 181 -21.30 10.85 3.67
C GLY A 181 -21.05 9.36 3.46
N ASP A 182 -21.02 8.87 2.22
CA ASP A 182 -20.73 7.47 1.93
C ASP A 182 -19.28 7.09 2.25
N ILE A 183 -19.09 5.83 2.63
CA ILE A 183 -17.76 5.22 2.81
C ILE A 183 -17.63 4.10 1.80
N ILE A 184 -16.52 4.09 1.08
CA ILE A 184 -16.19 3.05 0.12
C ILE A 184 -15.00 2.25 0.64
N GLU A 185 -15.10 0.94 0.59
CA GLU A 185 -13.99 0.04 0.90
C GLU A 185 -13.64 -0.83 -0.29
N TYR A 186 -12.32 -0.97 -0.50
CA TYR A 186 -11.72 -1.89 -1.45
C TYR A 186 -10.83 -2.87 -0.72
N GLN A 187 -10.89 -4.12 -1.15
CA GLN A 187 -9.93 -5.14 -0.81
C GLN A 187 -9.65 -5.97 -2.05
N TYR A 188 -8.37 -6.24 -2.33
CA TYR A 188 -7.96 -7.18 -3.37
C TYR A 188 -6.58 -7.75 -3.07
N ASP A 189 -6.30 -8.89 -3.68
CA ASP A 189 -4.98 -9.48 -3.74
C ASP A 189 -4.49 -9.42 -5.20
N LEU A 190 -3.24 -8.94 -5.38
CA LEU A 190 -2.54 -8.99 -6.65
C LEU A 190 -1.36 -9.95 -6.48
N THR A 191 -1.36 -11.04 -7.25
CA THR A 191 -0.32 -12.05 -7.24
C THR A 191 0.61 -11.83 -8.43
N SER A 192 1.92 -11.77 -8.17
CA SER A 192 2.97 -11.57 -9.17
C SER A 192 4.04 -12.62 -9.04
N ARG A 193 4.57 -13.08 -10.18
CA ARG A 193 5.73 -13.96 -10.25
C ARG A 193 7.04 -13.21 -10.54
N ARG A 194 6.98 -11.89 -10.65
CA ARG A 194 8.15 -11.03 -10.87
C ARG A 194 8.81 -10.67 -9.54
N ALA A 195 9.45 -11.65 -8.92
CA ALA A 195 9.97 -11.58 -7.54
C ALA A 195 10.92 -10.41 -7.27
N THR A 196 11.55 -9.86 -8.30
CA THR A 196 12.51 -8.75 -8.22
C THR A 196 11.91 -7.39 -8.53
N PHE A 197 10.60 -7.32 -8.80
CA PHE A 197 9.89 -6.07 -9.08
C PHE A 197 8.86 -5.77 -8.00
N LEU A 198 8.98 -4.60 -7.36
CA LEU A 198 7.99 -4.09 -6.40
C LEU A 198 7.17 -2.98 -7.02
N TYR A 199 5.85 -3.06 -6.87
CA TYR A 199 4.95 -1.98 -7.23
C TYR A 199 5.11 -0.80 -6.25
N ASP A 200 5.01 0.41 -6.81
CA ASP A 200 5.06 1.62 -6.01
C ASP A 200 3.88 1.70 -5.02
N TRP A 201 4.20 2.05 -3.77
CA TRP A 201 3.20 2.35 -2.76
C TRP A 201 3.17 3.83 -2.45
N GLN A 202 2.10 4.50 -2.82
CA GLN A 202 1.94 5.92 -2.56
C GLN A 202 1.43 6.14 -1.12
N VAL A 203 2.22 6.84 -0.31
CA VAL A 203 1.85 7.20 1.06
C VAL A 203 1.01 8.48 1.12
N GLN A 204 0.99 9.26 0.03
CA GLN A 204 0.30 10.54 -0.12
C GLN A 204 -0.51 10.57 -1.42
N GLU A 205 -1.71 11.11 -1.37
CA GLU A 205 -2.65 11.19 -2.49
C GLU A 205 -2.99 12.66 -2.80
N ASP A 206 -3.85 12.87 -3.79
CA ASP A 206 -4.40 14.20 -4.11
C ASP A 206 -5.49 14.65 -3.13
N ILE A 207 -5.94 13.75 -2.26
CA ILE A 207 -6.84 13.99 -1.13
C ILE A 207 -6.12 13.66 0.18
N PRO A 208 -6.60 14.15 1.34
CA PRO A 208 -6.01 13.81 2.63
C PRO A 208 -5.97 12.30 2.87
N VAL A 209 -4.88 11.83 3.52
CA VAL A 209 -4.72 10.44 3.94
C VAL A 209 -4.48 10.40 5.43
N LEU A 210 -5.44 9.93 6.22
CA LEU A 210 -5.30 9.87 7.68
C LEU A 210 -4.35 8.77 8.14
N TYR A 211 -4.35 7.65 7.43
CA TYR A 211 -3.49 6.53 7.79
C TYR A 211 -3.12 5.69 6.57
N THR A 212 -1.82 5.41 6.42
CA THR A 212 -1.35 4.36 5.53
C THR A 212 -0.30 3.50 6.21
N LYS A 213 -0.29 2.22 5.87
CA LYS A 213 0.71 1.26 6.34
C LYS A 213 1.09 0.32 5.20
N CYS A 214 2.37 0.15 4.99
CA CYS A 214 2.94 -0.85 4.10
C CYS A 214 3.81 -1.80 4.92
N GLU A 215 3.58 -3.08 4.80
CA GLU A 215 4.35 -4.16 5.43
C GLU A 215 4.87 -5.09 4.35
N MET A 216 6.16 -5.42 4.40
CA MET A 216 6.79 -6.30 3.41
C MET A 216 7.77 -7.22 4.12
N ASN A 217 7.62 -8.52 3.93
CA ASN A 217 8.56 -9.52 4.45
C ASN A 217 9.41 -10.07 3.30
N ILE A 218 10.55 -9.43 3.04
CA ILE A 218 11.38 -9.68 1.86
C ILE A 218 12.50 -10.68 2.22
N PRO A 219 12.60 -11.84 1.54
CA PRO A 219 13.71 -12.78 1.71
C PRO A 219 15.08 -12.08 1.53
N ALA A 220 16.05 -12.37 2.40
CA ALA A 220 17.35 -11.67 2.42
C ALA A 220 18.21 -11.89 1.16
N PHE A 221 17.89 -12.90 0.36
CA PHE A 221 18.55 -13.13 -0.92
C PHE A 221 18.04 -12.23 -2.05
N LEU A 222 16.92 -11.51 -1.85
CA LEU A 222 16.41 -10.50 -2.76
C LEU A 222 16.85 -9.12 -2.29
N THR A 223 17.43 -8.34 -3.20
CA THR A 223 17.90 -6.98 -2.89
C THR A 223 17.10 -5.96 -3.69
N PHE A 224 16.54 -4.96 -3.00
CA PHE A 224 15.79 -3.86 -3.61
C PHE A 224 16.39 -2.51 -3.25
N ASN A 225 16.45 -1.61 -4.22
CA ASN A 225 16.67 -0.19 -3.96
C ASN A 225 15.32 0.47 -3.66
N MET A 226 14.98 0.54 -2.37
CA MET A 226 13.75 1.18 -1.94
C MET A 226 14.01 2.63 -1.53
N SER A 227 13.19 3.53 -2.06
CA SER A 227 13.17 4.92 -1.64
C SER A 227 11.94 5.17 -0.76
N VAL A 228 12.17 5.54 0.49
CA VAL A 228 11.11 5.97 1.41
C VAL A 228 11.09 7.49 1.44
N PRO A 229 9.93 8.14 1.25
CA PRO A 229 9.86 9.59 1.29
C PRO A 229 10.35 10.14 2.64
N VAL A 230 11.25 11.11 2.59
CA VAL A 230 11.66 11.87 3.79
C VAL A 230 10.54 12.87 4.11
N HIS A 231 9.72 12.54 5.09
CA HIS A 231 8.59 13.36 5.50
C HIS A 231 8.37 13.24 7.01
N PRO A 232 8.05 14.32 7.75
CA PRO A 232 7.87 14.30 9.22
C PRO A 232 6.82 13.29 9.69
N PHE A 233 5.81 13.02 8.87
CA PHE A 233 4.70 12.12 9.19
C PHE A 233 4.88 10.69 8.63
N VAL A 234 6.02 10.39 7.99
CA VAL A 234 6.35 9.05 7.50
C VAL A 234 7.38 8.43 8.44
N LYS A 235 7.06 7.24 8.93
CA LYS A 235 7.97 6.43 9.76
C LYS A 235 8.28 5.14 9.00
N SER A 236 9.54 4.76 8.99
CA SER A 236 9.98 3.48 8.45
C SER A 236 10.78 2.70 9.47
N LYS A 237 10.64 1.39 9.44
CA LYS A 237 11.35 0.45 10.30
C LYS A 237 11.71 -0.79 9.49
N VAL A 238 12.89 -1.35 9.76
CA VAL A 238 13.33 -2.63 9.22
C VAL A 238 13.72 -3.51 10.38
N GLU A 239 13.25 -4.75 10.39
CA GLU A 239 13.55 -5.75 11.43
C GLU A 239 13.98 -7.06 10.78
N GLU A 240 14.88 -7.78 11.43
CA GLU A 240 15.20 -9.14 11.00
C GLU A 240 14.00 -10.06 11.23
N ALA A 241 13.68 -10.87 10.24
CA ALA A 241 12.59 -11.81 10.26
C ALA A 241 12.99 -13.12 9.55
N SER A 242 12.03 -13.98 9.27
CA SER A 242 12.25 -15.18 8.47
C SER A 242 11.01 -15.51 7.64
N VAL A 243 11.25 -16.08 6.44
CA VAL A 243 10.23 -16.68 5.58
C VAL A 243 10.34 -18.19 5.69
N THR A 244 9.21 -18.87 5.83
CA THR A 244 9.15 -20.34 5.86
C THR A 244 9.30 -20.89 4.45
N LEU A 245 10.16 -21.89 4.30
CA LEU A 245 10.30 -22.62 3.05
C LEU A 245 9.21 -23.70 2.96
N PRO A 246 8.74 -24.06 1.74
CA PRO A 246 7.88 -25.21 1.52
C PRO A 246 8.49 -26.50 2.06
N GLN A 247 7.64 -27.45 2.47
CA GLN A 247 8.05 -28.72 3.05
C GLN A 247 9.02 -29.51 2.13
N GLU A 248 8.79 -29.46 0.83
CA GLU A 248 9.60 -30.18 -0.18
C GLU A 248 11.05 -29.69 -0.23
N ILE A 249 11.29 -28.39 0.01
CA ILE A 249 12.66 -27.86 0.12
C ILE A 249 13.27 -28.25 1.45
N SER A 250 12.49 -28.37 2.53
CA SER A 250 12.96 -28.77 3.84
C SER A 250 13.45 -30.21 3.89
N ASP A 251 12.92 -31.10 3.03
CA ASP A 251 13.30 -32.51 2.96
C ASP A 251 14.71 -32.74 2.37
N LEU A 252 15.27 -31.71 1.71
CA LEU A 252 16.65 -31.69 1.20
C LEU A 252 17.70 -31.29 2.25
N GLN A 253 17.41 -31.40 3.55
CA GLN A 253 18.23 -30.89 4.66
C GLN A 253 18.42 -29.37 4.66
N ALA A 254 17.63 -28.62 3.87
CA ALA A 254 17.62 -27.18 3.88
C ALA A 254 16.95 -26.65 5.17
N PRO A 255 17.33 -25.47 5.66
CA PRO A 255 16.67 -24.88 6.80
C PRO A 255 15.18 -24.63 6.49
N LYS A 256 14.31 -24.91 7.46
CA LYS A 256 12.86 -24.68 7.33
C LYS A 256 12.49 -23.19 7.15
N LYS A 257 13.43 -22.30 7.41
CA LYS A 257 13.26 -20.86 7.31
C LYS A 257 14.52 -20.21 6.72
N VAL A 258 14.33 -19.23 5.87
CA VAL A 258 15.39 -18.32 5.39
C VAL A 258 15.25 -16.97 6.08
N LYS A 259 16.37 -16.30 6.29
CA LYS A 259 16.40 -14.93 6.79
C LYS A 259 15.64 -14.01 5.83
N SER A 260 14.95 -13.05 6.40
CA SER A 260 14.26 -11.99 5.67
C SER A 260 14.39 -10.67 6.40
N ASN A 261 14.08 -9.58 5.69
CA ASN A 261 13.93 -8.26 6.25
C ASN A 261 12.45 -7.88 6.25
N TYR A 262 11.93 -7.57 7.42
CA TYR A 262 10.54 -7.12 7.59
C TYR A 262 10.53 -5.59 7.61
N TYR A 263 9.96 -5.01 6.56
CA TYR A 263 9.83 -3.57 6.40
C TYR A 263 8.45 -3.13 6.85
N THR A 264 8.41 -2.06 7.62
CA THR A 264 7.17 -1.34 7.97
C THR A 264 7.34 0.11 7.57
N ILE A 265 6.44 0.62 6.74
CA ILE A 265 6.33 2.04 6.39
C ILE A 265 4.94 2.50 6.79
N GLU A 266 4.87 3.50 7.66
CA GLU A 266 3.61 4.02 8.20
C GLU A 266 3.58 5.52 8.07
N SER A 267 2.44 6.08 7.66
CA SER A 267 2.21 7.52 7.73
C SER A 267 0.84 7.84 8.31
N ARG A 268 0.75 9.03 8.90
CA ARG A 268 -0.49 9.56 9.46
C ARG A 268 -0.67 11.01 9.04
N ASP A 269 -1.92 11.41 8.93
CA ASP A 269 -2.34 12.80 8.77
C ASP A 269 -1.62 13.53 7.60
N MET A 270 -1.51 12.82 6.46
CA MET A 270 -0.88 13.34 5.25
C MET A 270 -1.81 14.32 4.55
N LEU A 271 -1.32 15.52 4.30
CA LEU A 271 -1.99 16.52 3.47
C LEU A 271 -2.07 16.06 2.01
N PRO A 272 -3.05 16.59 1.23
CA PRO A 272 -3.03 16.46 -0.23
C PRO A 272 -1.69 16.93 -0.79
N LYS A 273 -1.18 16.27 -1.83
CA LYS A 273 0.12 16.58 -2.45
C LYS A 273 0.29 18.07 -2.75
N ALA A 274 -0.70 18.70 -3.37
CA ALA A 274 -0.63 20.11 -3.75
C ALA A 274 -0.56 21.03 -2.53
N LEU A 275 -1.34 20.76 -1.49
CA LEU A 275 -1.38 21.57 -0.26
C LEU A 275 -0.09 21.42 0.56
N ASP A 276 0.46 20.22 0.64
CA ASP A 276 1.73 19.95 1.32
C ASP A 276 2.91 20.67 0.64
N LEU A 277 2.94 20.68 -0.69
CA LEU A 277 3.95 21.42 -1.46
C LEU A 277 3.86 22.93 -1.20
N GLN A 278 2.66 23.51 -1.20
CA GLN A 278 2.46 24.92 -0.89
C GLN A 278 2.94 25.27 0.53
N ARG A 279 2.61 24.42 1.51
CA ARG A 279 3.05 24.60 2.90
C ARG A 279 4.55 24.57 3.03
N ARG A 280 5.24 23.61 2.44
CA ARG A 280 6.70 23.50 2.47
C ARG A 280 7.39 24.69 1.80
N GLN A 281 6.85 25.19 0.70
CA GLN A 281 7.36 26.38 0.03
C GLN A 281 7.21 27.64 0.89
N SER A 282 6.14 27.76 1.66
CA SER A 282 5.92 28.87 2.57
C SER A 282 6.77 28.80 3.85
N GLU A 283 7.14 27.61 4.30
CA GLU A 283 7.98 27.37 5.48
C GLU A 283 9.48 27.46 5.16
N THR A 284 9.88 27.33 3.90
CA THR A 284 11.26 27.56 3.47
C THR A 284 11.47 29.08 3.38
N PRO A 285 12.34 29.70 4.19
CA PRO A 285 12.67 31.11 4.03
C PRO A 285 13.12 31.32 2.59
N ALA A 286 12.60 32.34 1.92
CA ALA A 286 13.07 32.73 0.62
C ALA A 286 14.61 32.79 0.68
N ALA A 287 15.29 31.87 0.02
CA ALA A 287 16.73 31.91 -0.11
C ALA A 287 17.03 33.27 -0.74
N THR A 288 17.57 34.22 0.05
CA THR A 288 18.07 35.46 -0.45
C THR A 288 19.16 35.08 -1.44
N VAL A 289 18.86 35.21 -2.72
CA VAL A 289 19.85 35.16 -3.79
C VAL A 289 20.67 36.42 -3.66
N GLY A 290 21.72 36.32 -2.87
CA GLY A 290 22.69 37.37 -2.64
C GLY A 290 24.06 36.70 -2.43
N GLY A 291 24.77 36.49 -3.52
CA GLY A 291 26.13 35.95 -3.51
C GLY A 291 26.52 35.51 -4.90
N GLU A 292 27.09 36.40 -5.70
CA GLU A 292 27.97 36.04 -6.79
C GLU A 292 29.06 35.14 -6.22
N GLY A 293 29.03 33.87 -6.55
CA GLY A 293 30.06 32.90 -6.24
C GLY A 293 30.61 32.35 -7.54
N ASP A 294 31.86 32.70 -7.83
CA ASP A 294 32.67 32.31 -8.97
C ASP A 294 32.65 30.78 -9.16
N PHE A 295 32.21 30.36 -10.34
CA PHE A 295 32.48 29.02 -10.86
C PHE A 295 33.92 28.98 -11.36
N GLU A 296 34.88 28.59 -10.52
CA GLU A 296 36.17 28.13 -11.01
C GLU A 296 36.14 26.61 -11.28
N ALA A 297 36.45 26.31 -12.52
CA ALA A 297 36.51 24.99 -13.09
C ALA A 297 37.54 24.08 -12.39
N LEU A 298 37.13 22.90 -12.00
CA LEU A 298 38.04 21.78 -11.77
C LEU A 298 38.43 21.16 -13.12
N LYS A 299 39.70 21.35 -13.49
CA LYS A 299 40.39 20.56 -14.51
C LYS A 299 40.75 19.19 -13.97
#